data_800e4c7239d57a77c47bad6c6d62ce48
#
_entry.id   800e4c7239d57a77c47bad6c6d62ce48
#
_cell.length_a   1.000
_cell.length_b   1.000
_cell.length_c   1.000
_cell.angle_alpha   90.00
_cell.angle_beta   90.00
_cell.angle_gamma   90.00
#
_symmetry.space_group_name_H-M   'P 1'
#
loop_
_entity.id
_entity.type
_entity.pdbx_description
1 polymer ?
#
loop_
_entity_poly.entity_id
_entity_poly.type
_entity_poly.pdbx_seq_one_letter_code
_entity_poly.pdbx_strand_id
1 'polypeptide(L)'
;MSTLELENIKHPDNSGDNIALASNGSITIDRKSTDGTIAEFRKDGTAAGSISIKSDDLVIHSLVQNHVGLSFGDGNLLPTNYYGTTSNNTVDIGSTSRRFKDFYLDGGIYLGGVGSANKLDDYEEGTWTPVDGSGNAYNNGVNATYTKIGRIVYVNFDVSSTGSTSGHLIAGMPFTASPNSVTGNCSVYGGYSTSNADLWGHINQNSNAIGMFVGSSSHTLNGRWIGAGFYYTEQ
;
A
#
# COMPACT_ATOMS: atom_id res chain seq x y z
N MET A 1 53.30 -23.67 2.60
CA MET A 1 52.02 -23.46 3.33
C MET A 1 51.36 -24.81 3.43
N SER A 2 51.13 -25.36 4.59
CA SER A 2 50.37 -26.62 4.73
C SER A 2 48.89 -26.28 4.76
N THR A 3 48.14 -26.84 3.85
CA THR A 3 46.68 -26.75 3.80
C THR A 3 46.09 -27.89 4.65
N LEU A 4 45.23 -27.59 5.61
CA LEU A 4 44.47 -28.59 6.33
C LEU A 4 43.19 -28.87 5.51
N GLU A 5 43.06 -30.08 4.99
CA GLU A 5 41.83 -30.52 4.31
C GLU A 5 40.96 -31.26 5.31
N LEU A 6 39.78 -30.70 5.62
CA LEU A 6 38.76 -31.32 6.47
C LEU A 6 37.46 -31.37 5.69
N GLU A 7 36.94 -32.57 5.52
CA GLU A 7 35.60 -32.75 4.92
C GLU A 7 34.48 -32.48 5.94
N ASN A 8 34.67 -32.89 7.20
CA ASN A 8 33.66 -32.82 8.24
C ASN A 8 34.24 -32.47 9.61
N ILE A 9 33.50 -31.69 10.38
CA ILE A 9 33.79 -31.40 11.80
C ILE A 9 32.66 -31.97 12.64
N LYS A 10 32.96 -32.90 13.54
CA LYS A 10 31.99 -33.58 14.42
C LYS A 10 32.21 -33.20 15.88
N HIS A 11 31.12 -33.07 16.62
CA HIS A 11 31.18 -33.12 18.08
C HIS A 11 31.32 -34.58 18.54
N PRO A 12 32.16 -34.93 19.54
CA PRO A 12 32.38 -36.30 19.95
C PRO A 12 31.10 -37.08 20.31
N ASP A 13 30.11 -36.39 20.89
CA ASP A 13 28.85 -36.97 21.37
C ASP A 13 27.73 -36.94 20.33
N ASN A 14 28.01 -36.66 19.06
CA ASN A 14 27.04 -36.52 18.02
C ASN A 14 27.23 -37.58 16.93
N SER A 15 26.15 -38.25 16.54
CA SER A 15 26.16 -39.30 15.51
C SER A 15 26.26 -38.80 14.07
N GLY A 16 26.09 -37.49 13.85
CA GLY A 16 26.17 -36.85 12.55
C GLY A 16 27.18 -35.73 12.48
N ASP A 17 27.41 -35.18 11.29
CA ASP A 17 28.33 -34.07 11.10
C ASP A 17 27.65 -32.78 11.56
N ASN A 18 28.38 -31.96 12.30
CA ASN A 18 27.94 -30.61 12.70
C ASN A 18 28.24 -29.57 11.62
N ILE A 19 29.36 -29.75 10.90
CA ILE A 19 29.73 -28.97 9.73
C ILE A 19 30.16 -29.94 8.65
N ALA A 20 29.53 -29.90 7.50
CA ALA A 20 29.88 -30.68 6.32
C ALA A 20 30.13 -29.76 5.12
N LEU A 21 31.17 -30.10 4.34
CA LEU A 21 31.46 -29.49 3.04
C LEU A 21 31.01 -30.43 1.95
N ALA A 22 30.05 -30.00 1.15
CA ALA A 22 29.58 -30.79 0.03
C ALA A 22 30.49 -30.59 -1.20
N SER A 23 30.48 -31.56 -2.14
CA SER A 23 31.28 -31.50 -3.36
C SER A 23 30.95 -30.33 -4.28
N ASN A 24 29.77 -29.72 -4.15
CA ASN A 24 29.33 -28.51 -4.85
C ASN A 24 29.79 -27.20 -4.16
N GLY A 25 30.58 -27.28 -3.07
CA GLY A 25 31.08 -26.16 -2.31
C GLY A 25 30.13 -25.58 -1.28
N SER A 26 28.96 -26.21 -1.04
CA SER A 26 28.05 -25.78 0.04
C SER A 26 28.56 -26.21 1.42
N ILE A 27 28.20 -25.43 2.45
CA ILE A 27 28.48 -25.74 3.87
C ILE A 27 27.14 -26.06 4.52
N THR A 28 27.05 -27.22 5.14
CA THR A 28 25.91 -27.59 6.00
C THR A 28 26.35 -27.46 7.45
N ILE A 29 25.59 -26.71 8.25
CA ILE A 29 25.74 -26.63 9.70
C ILE A 29 24.48 -27.21 10.31
N ASP A 30 24.60 -28.33 11.03
CA ASP A 30 23.48 -29.11 11.55
C ASP A 30 23.46 -29.06 13.08
N ARG A 31 22.32 -28.65 13.63
CA ARG A 31 22.01 -28.75 15.05
C ARG A 31 21.02 -29.89 15.28
N LYS A 32 21.43 -30.89 16.02
CA LYS A 32 20.61 -32.09 16.27
C LYS A 32 19.65 -31.91 17.43
N SER A 33 18.43 -32.42 17.25
CA SER A 33 17.44 -32.76 18.28
C SER A 33 16.83 -31.60 19.09
N THR A 34 17.31 -30.38 18.99
CA THR A 34 16.79 -29.24 19.78
C THR A 34 16.89 -27.93 19.04
N ASP A 35 15.97 -27.03 19.31
CA ASP A 35 16.07 -25.63 18.93
C ASP A 35 17.29 -24.95 19.54
N GLY A 36 17.76 -23.89 18.93
CA GLY A 36 18.79 -23.01 19.48
C GLY A 36 19.76 -22.47 18.45
N THR A 37 20.83 -21.88 18.95
CA THR A 37 21.86 -21.22 18.14
C THR A 37 22.60 -22.22 17.26
N ILE A 38 22.73 -21.88 15.99
CA ILE A 38 23.58 -22.57 15.01
C ILE A 38 24.91 -21.85 14.87
N ALA A 39 24.86 -20.50 14.74
CA ALA A 39 26.04 -19.66 14.70
C ALA A 39 25.88 -18.46 15.62
N GLU A 40 26.89 -18.20 16.47
CA GLU A 40 26.91 -17.05 17.34
C GLU A 40 28.03 -16.11 16.91
N PHE A 41 27.71 -14.84 16.78
CA PHE A 41 28.66 -13.77 16.42
C PHE A 41 29.02 -13.00 17.66
N ARG A 42 30.33 -12.92 17.94
CA ARG A 42 30.89 -12.27 19.13
C ARG A 42 31.81 -11.11 18.76
N LYS A 43 31.84 -10.12 19.63
CA LYS A 43 32.83 -9.06 19.62
C LYS A 43 33.52 -9.04 20.99
N ASP A 44 34.84 -9.16 20.99
CA ASP A 44 35.66 -9.15 22.22
C ASP A 44 35.16 -10.13 23.31
N GLY A 45 34.75 -11.34 22.86
CA GLY A 45 34.22 -12.38 23.74
C GLY A 45 32.74 -12.21 24.13
N THR A 46 32.12 -11.09 23.81
CA THR A 46 30.70 -10.82 24.11
C THR A 46 29.83 -11.15 22.92
N ALA A 47 28.75 -11.91 23.14
CA ALA A 47 27.80 -12.28 22.11
C ALA A 47 27.02 -11.02 21.61
N ALA A 48 26.99 -10.83 20.31
CA ALA A 48 26.32 -9.70 19.66
C ALA A 48 25.06 -10.11 18.88
N GLY A 49 25.07 -11.28 18.26
CA GLY A 49 23.96 -11.80 17.49
C GLY A 49 24.09 -13.27 17.15
N SER A 50 23.02 -13.88 16.67
CA SER A 50 23.01 -15.27 16.27
C SER A 50 22.12 -15.57 15.06
N ILE A 51 22.44 -16.68 14.40
CA ILE A 51 21.58 -17.44 13.51
C ILE A 51 21.15 -18.69 14.30
N SER A 52 19.84 -18.92 14.40
CA SER A 52 19.25 -19.92 15.29
C SER A 52 18.12 -20.66 14.57
N ILE A 53 17.79 -21.85 15.04
CA ILE A 53 16.50 -22.51 14.75
C ILE A 53 15.61 -22.37 15.97
N LYS A 54 14.34 -22.02 15.77
CA LYS A 54 13.33 -21.93 16.80
C LYS A 54 11.97 -22.33 16.26
N SER A 55 11.37 -23.37 16.81
CA SER A 55 10.11 -23.96 16.32
C SER A 55 10.18 -24.27 14.82
N ASP A 56 11.28 -24.86 14.38
CA ASP A 56 11.64 -25.19 12.98
C ASP A 56 11.87 -23.97 12.06
N ASP A 57 11.71 -22.73 12.54
CA ASP A 57 11.97 -21.50 11.79
C ASP A 57 13.44 -21.07 11.88
N LEU A 58 13.94 -20.53 10.78
CA LEU A 58 15.21 -19.79 10.78
C LEU A 58 15.02 -18.43 11.46
N VAL A 59 15.84 -18.15 12.48
CA VAL A 59 15.80 -16.87 13.22
C VAL A 59 17.15 -16.20 13.16
N ILE A 60 17.18 -14.93 12.76
CA ILE A 60 18.37 -14.07 12.82
C ILE A 60 18.07 -12.94 13.79
N HIS A 61 18.78 -12.91 14.92
CA HIS A 61 18.49 -11.93 15.97
C HIS A 61 19.73 -11.44 16.70
N SER A 62 19.61 -10.25 17.30
CA SER A 62 20.59 -9.74 18.25
C SER A 62 20.54 -10.52 19.57
N LEU A 63 21.64 -10.64 20.26
CA LEU A 63 21.72 -11.15 21.65
C LEU A 63 21.83 -10.02 22.67
N VAL A 64 21.77 -8.77 22.22
CA VAL A 64 21.84 -7.59 23.08
C VAL A 64 20.45 -7.20 23.53
N GLN A 65 20.26 -6.96 24.82
CA GLN A 65 18.99 -6.55 25.41
C GLN A 65 18.37 -5.34 24.68
N ASN A 66 17.07 -5.35 24.49
CA ASN A 66 16.28 -4.35 23.74
C ASN A 66 16.56 -4.27 22.23
N HIS A 67 17.38 -5.16 21.69
CA HIS A 67 17.53 -5.31 20.25
C HIS A 67 16.50 -6.31 19.70
N VAL A 68 16.46 -6.40 18.39
CA VAL A 68 15.43 -7.16 17.66
C VAL A 68 16.07 -8.13 16.68
N GLY A 69 15.24 -8.96 16.07
CA GLY A 69 15.59 -9.85 14.98
C GLY A 69 14.40 -10.16 14.10
N LEU A 70 14.59 -11.13 13.21
CA LEU A 70 13.59 -11.61 12.27
C LEU A 70 13.52 -13.14 12.30
N SER A 71 12.31 -13.67 12.24
CA SER A 71 12.00 -15.10 12.03
C SER A 71 11.41 -15.29 10.64
N PHE A 72 11.84 -16.35 9.95
CA PHE A 72 11.41 -16.74 8.60
C PHE A 72 10.66 -18.06 8.70
N GLY A 73 9.33 -18.02 8.75
CA GLY A 73 8.49 -19.22 8.87
C GLY A 73 7.07 -19.02 8.37
N ASP A 74 6.40 -20.10 8.00
CA ASP A 74 4.98 -20.16 7.60
C ASP A 74 4.54 -19.10 6.57
N GLY A 75 5.42 -18.76 5.61
CA GLY A 75 5.15 -17.76 4.59
C GLY A 75 5.21 -16.31 5.10
N ASN A 76 5.67 -16.09 6.32
CA ASN A 76 5.76 -14.78 6.96
C ASN A 76 7.20 -14.40 7.31
N LEU A 77 7.47 -13.12 7.32
CA LEU A 77 8.65 -12.52 7.95
C LEU A 77 8.19 -11.85 9.24
N LEU A 78 8.54 -12.41 10.38
CA LEU A 78 8.04 -12.00 11.70
C LEU A 78 9.10 -11.27 12.51
N PRO A 79 8.75 -10.21 13.25
CA PRO A 79 9.66 -9.56 14.19
C PRO A 79 9.92 -10.46 15.40
N THR A 80 11.14 -10.40 15.92
CA THR A 80 11.51 -11.08 17.17
C THR A 80 12.17 -10.13 18.15
N ASN A 81 12.13 -10.48 19.42
CA ASN A 81 12.94 -9.85 20.46
C ASN A 81 14.39 -10.39 20.43
N TYR A 82 15.25 -9.92 21.35
CA TYR A 82 16.65 -10.32 21.45
C TYR A 82 16.86 -11.79 21.90
N TYR A 83 15.82 -12.50 22.31
CA TYR A 83 15.85 -13.95 22.55
C TYR A 83 15.45 -14.76 21.29
N GLY A 84 15.18 -14.10 20.18
CA GLY A 84 14.66 -14.77 18.98
C GLY A 84 13.21 -15.25 19.11
N THR A 85 12.48 -14.79 20.13
CA THR A 85 11.05 -15.10 20.28
C THR A 85 10.24 -14.06 19.50
N THR A 86 9.26 -14.52 18.69
CA THR A 86 8.36 -13.64 17.95
C THR A 86 7.69 -12.64 18.88
N SER A 87 7.55 -11.42 18.42
CA SER A 87 6.95 -10.32 19.18
C SER A 87 5.85 -9.64 18.37
N ASN A 88 4.86 -9.07 19.06
CA ASN A 88 3.76 -8.38 18.43
C ASN A 88 3.73 -6.92 18.89
N ASN A 89 3.62 -5.99 17.94
CA ASN A 89 3.48 -4.56 18.20
C ASN A 89 4.62 -3.94 19.06
N THR A 90 5.85 -4.38 18.85
CA THR A 90 7.02 -3.93 19.63
C THR A 90 8.24 -3.58 18.79
N VAL A 91 8.17 -3.80 17.48
CA VAL A 91 9.30 -3.60 16.55
C VAL A 91 8.89 -2.70 15.42
N ASP A 92 9.64 -1.63 15.23
CA ASP A 92 9.47 -0.70 14.12
C ASP A 92 10.30 -1.11 12.89
N ILE A 93 9.83 -0.77 11.70
CA ILE A 93 10.59 -0.84 10.46
C ILE A 93 11.17 0.55 10.18
N GLY A 94 12.44 0.75 10.47
CA GLY A 94 13.08 2.06 10.42
C GLY A 94 12.96 2.86 11.71
N SER A 95 13.32 4.13 11.66
CA SER A 95 13.22 5.08 12.76
C SER A 95 13.05 6.50 12.25
N THR A 96 12.86 7.46 13.17
CA THR A 96 12.74 8.89 12.81
C THR A 96 13.94 9.45 12.05
N SER A 97 15.13 8.86 12.25
CA SER A 97 16.39 9.28 11.61
C SER A 97 16.90 8.30 10.54
N ARG A 98 16.38 7.08 10.46
CA ARG A 98 16.81 6.02 9.53
C ARG A 98 15.59 5.34 8.94
N ARG A 99 15.16 5.80 7.77
CA ARG A 99 13.96 5.37 7.06
C ARG A 99 14.31 4.47 5.88
N PHE A 100 13.48 3.49 5.60
CA PHE A 100 13.52 2.81 4.30
C PHE A 100 13.12 3.80 3.20
N LYS A 101 13.63 3.58 1.99
CA LYS A 101 13.31 4.45 0.86
C LYS A 101 11.90 4.18 0.37
N ASP A 102 11.62 2.96 -0.03
CA ASP A 102 10.35 2.56 -0.64
C ASP A 102 9.94 1.18 -0.15
N PHE A 103 8.62 0.90 -0.16
CA PHE A 103 8.03 -0.43 0.01
C PHE A 103 7.26 -0.78 -1.26
N TYR A 104 7.55 -1.95 -1.86
CA TYR A 104 6.83 -2.49 -3.02
C TYR A 104 5.98 -3.66 -2.55
N LEU A 105 4.67 -3.47 -2.48
CA LEU A 105 3.70 -4.44 -2.00
C LEU A 105 2.61 -4.63 -3.06
N ASP A 106 2.33 -5.88 -3.41
CA ASP A 106 1.25 -6.22 -4.35
C ASP A 106 -0.14 -6.18 -3.69
N GLY A 107 -0.19 -6.45 -2.40
CA GLY A 107 -1.42 -6.47 -1.62
C GLY A 107 -1.77 -5.12 -1.02
N GLY A 108 -2.03 -4.99 0.17
CA GLY A 108 -2.28 -3.73 0.89
C GLY A 108 -1.53 -3.68 2.20
N ILE A 109 -1.72 -2.60 2.92
CA ILE A 109 -1.17 -2.38 4.25
C ILE A 109 -2.30 -2.41 5.27
N TYR A 110 -2.18 -3.23 6.31
CA TYR A 110 -3.10 -3.19 7.44
C TYR A 110 -2.66 -2.13 8.45
N LEU A 111 -3.51 -1.15 8.70
CA LEU A 111 -3.24 -0.04 9.62
C LEU A 111 -4.15 -0.11 10.84
N GLY A 112 -3.55 -0.31 12.01
CA GLY A 112 -4.25 -0.29 13.30
C GLY A 112 -5.04 -1.54 13.65
N GLY A 113 -5.18 -2.52 12.76
CA GLY A 113 -5.91 -3.76 13.03
C GLY A 113 -5.75 -4.80 11.94
N VAL A 114 -6.25 -6.02 12.16
CA VAL A 114 -6.11 -7.17 11.24
C VAL A 114 -7.38 -7.46 10.43
N GLY A 115 -8.46 -6.73 10.67
CA GLY A 115 -9.71 -6.86 9.91
C GLY A 115 -9.61 -6.21 8.53
N SER A 116 -10.39 -6.70 7.56
CA SER A 116 -10.42 -6.17 6.19
C SER A 116 -10.70 -4.66 6.12
N ALA A 117 -11.47 -4.12 7.08
CA ALA A 117 -11.73 -2.69 7.19
C ALA A 117 -10.49 -1.83 7.51
N ASN A 118 -9.40 -2.45 7.96
CA ASN A 118 -8.12 -1.77 8.27
C ASN A 118 -7.11 -1.87 7.12
N LYS A 119 -7.48 -2.51 6.02
CA LYS A 119 -6.60 -2.70 4.87
C LYS A 119 -6.68 -1.48 3.95
N LEU A 120 -5.53 -0.85 3.71
CA LEU A 120 -5.35 0.13 2.65
C LEU A 120 -4.75 -0.60 1.45
N ASP A 121 -5.56 -0.94 0.46
CA ASP A 121 -5.18 -1.75 -0.70
C ASP A 121 -5.58 -1.12 -2.05
N ASP A 122 -6.16 0.05 -2.02
CA ASP A 122 -6.68 0.72 -3.19
C ASP A 122 -6.32 2.22 -3.15
N TYR A 123 -5.15 2.54 -3.69
CA TYR A 123 -4.69 3.91 -3.91
C TYR A 123 -4.34 4.08 -5.39
N GLU A 124 -4.98 5.04 -6.03
CA GLU A 124 -4.76 5.33 -7.45
C GLU A 124 -4.87 6.84 -7.72
N GLU A 125 -3.99 7.36 -8.53
CA GLU A 125 -4.04 8.72 -9.07
C GLU A 125 -4.00 8.67 -10.59
N GLY A 126 -4.71 9.59 -11.22
CA GLY A 126 -4.71 9.65 -12.67
C GLY A 126 -5.42 10.86 -13.24
N THR A 127 -5.55 10.83 -14.55
CA THR A 127 -6.34 11.78 -15.32
C THR A 127 -7.59 11.11 -15.87
N TRP A 128 -8.63 11.88 -16.09
CA TRP A 128 -9.84 11.42 -16.75
C TRP A 128 -10.25 12.38 -17.86
N THR A 129 -11.13 11.95 -18.74
CA THR A 129 -11.56 12.75 -19.88
C THR A 129 -13.02 13.14 -19.69
N PRO A 130 -13.30 14.37 -19.22
CA PRO A 130 -14.66 14.89 -19.17
C PRO A 130 -15.31 14.95 -20.56
N VAL A 131 -16.57 14.51 -20.61
CA VAL A 131 -17.42 14.62 -21.78
C VAL A 131 -18.77 15.24 -21.38
N ASP A 132 -19.50 15.81 -22.34
CA ASP A 132 -20.85 16.29 -22.09
C ASP A 132 -21.86 15.13 -21.90
N GLY A 133 -23.09 15.46 -21.58
CA GLY A 133 -24.15 14.44 -21.39
C GLY A 133 -24.49 13.62 -22.62
N SER A 134 -24.01 13.98 -23.80
CA SER A 134 -24.15 13.23 -25.06
C SER A 134 -22.89 12.47 -25.44
N GLY A 135 -21.84 12.54 -24.62
CA GLY A 135 -20.55 11.86 -24.85
C GLY A 135 -19.57 12.64 -25.73
N ASN A 136 -19.84 13.93 -26.05
CA ASN A 136 -18.91 14.72 -26.83
C ASN A 136 -17.82 15.34 -25.95
N ALA A 137 -16.60 15.40 -26.48
CA ALA A 137 -15.48 16.05 -25.79
C ALA A 137 -15.71 17.56 -25.63
N TYR A 138 -15.26 18.13 -24.54
CA TYR A 138 -15.19 19.57 -24.36
C TYR A 138 -14.11 20.20 -25.26
N ASN A 139 -14.38 21.39 -25.80
CA ASN A 139 -13.63 21.96 -26.93
C ASN A 139 -12.23 22.50 -26.58
N ASN A 140 -11.95 22.89 -25.34
CA ASN A 140 -10.66 23.48 -24.97
C ASN A 140 -10.30 23.25 -23.49
N GLY A 141 -8.99 23.08 -23.25
CA GLY A 141 -8.37 23.21 -21.92
C GLY A 141 -8.84 22.18 -20.89
N VAL A 142 -9.13 20.98 -21.34
CA VAL A 142 -9.55 19.93 -20.41
C VAL A 142 -8.38 19.52 -19.53
N ASN A 143 -8.47 19.86 -18.26
CA ASN A 143 -7.58 19.39 -17.22
C ASN A 143 -8.42 18.73 -16.13
N ALA A 144 -8.34 17.41 -16.04
CA ALA A 144 -9.11 16.68 -15.06
C ALA A 144 -8.29 15.53 -14.47
N THR A 145 -8.19 15.52 -13.16
CA THR A 145 -7.45 14.50 -12.42
C THR A 145 -8.32 13.89 -11.35
N TYR A 146 -7.90 12.75 -10.86
CA TYR A 146 -8.54 12.08 -9.73
C TYR A 146 -7.51 11.50 -8.76
N THR A 147 -7.96 11.30 -7.53
CA THR A 147 -7.28 10.49 -6.52
C THR A 147 -8.30 9.57 -5.87
N LYS A 148 -8.02 8.27 -5.87
CA LYS A 148 -8.84 7.26 -5.21
C LYS A 148 -8.09 6.71 -3.98
N ILE A 149 -8.79 6.64 -2.85
CA ILE A 149 -8.29 6.02 -1.62
C ILE A 149 -9.39 5.12 -1.07
N GLY A 150 -9.21 3.82 -1.19
CA GLY A 150 -10.26 2.87 -0.90
C GLY A 150 -11.51 3.16 -1.74
N ARG A 151 -12.63 3.44 -1.11
CA ARG A 151 -13.90 3.73 -1.78
C ARG A 151 -14.13 5.21 -2.10
N ILE A 152 -13.27 6.10 -1.60
CA ILE A 152 -13.41 7.54 -1.83
C ILE A 152 -12.67 7.92 -3.10
N VAL A 153 -13.36 8.56 -4.02
CA VAL A 153 -12.78 9.16 -5.23
C VAL A 153 -12.94 10.66 -5.16
N TYR A 154 -11.82 11.37 -5.14
CA TYR A 154 -11.78 12.81 -5.33
C TYR A 154 -11.53 13.11 -6.81
N VAL A 155 -12.31 14.00 -7.40
CA VAL A 155 -12.15 14.45 -8.78
C VAL A 155 -12.04 15.97 -8.83
N ASN A 156 -11.23 16.47 -9.73
CA ASN A 156 -11.25 17.87 -10.14
C ASN A 156 -11.37 17.96 -11.66
N PHE A 157 -11.79 19.11 -12.14
CA PHE A 157 -11.93 19.36 -13.57
C PHE A 157 -11.84 20.86 -13.88
N ASP A 158 -11.33 21.15 -15.06
CA ASP A 158 -11.40 22.44 -15.74
C ASP A 158 -11.82 22.18 -17.18
N VAL A 159 -13.04 22.56 -17.53
CA VAL A 159 -13.62 22.27 -18.83
C VAL A 159 -14.19 23.53 -19.45
N SER A 160 -14.12 23.63 -20.77
CA SER A 160 -14.68 24.74 -21.52
C SER A 160 -15.58 24.25 -22.65
N SER A 161 -16.73 24.89 -22.81
CA SER A 161 -17.64 24.69 -23.93
C SER A 161 -17.84 25.99 -24.70
N THR A 162 -17.77 25.93 -26.04
CA THR A 162 -18.01 27.08 -26.93
C THR A 162 -19.38 27.03 -27.59
N GLY A 163 -20.23 26.11 -27.22
CA GLY A 163 -21.57 25.93 -27.76
C GLY A 163 -22.54 25.40 -26.72
N SER A 164 -23.82 25.39 -27.04
CA SER A 164 -24.84 24.73 -26.24
C SER A 164 -24.54 23.23 -26.23
N THR A 165 -23.82 22.75 -25.23
CA THR A 165 -23.73 21.31 -25.01
C THR A 165 -25.09 20.82 -24.54
N SER A 166 -25.58 19.75 -25.13
CA SER A 166 -26.85 19.16 -24.72
C SER A 166 -26.69 18.51 -23.34
N GLY A 167 -27.22 19.19 -22.34
CA GLY A 167 -27.25 18.66 -20.98
C GLY A 167 -26.42 19.41 -19.97
N HIS A 168 -26.75 19.16 -18.74
CA HIS A 168 -26.18 19.73 -17.52
C HIS A 168 -25.18 18.77 -16.85
N LEU A 169 -24.59 17.85 -17.62
CA LEU A 169 -23.75 16.78 -17.12
C LEU A 169 -22.29 16.97 -17.55
N ILE A 170 -21.37 16.79 -16.59
CA ILE A 170 -19.97 16.52 -16.85
C ILE A 170 -19.76 15.04 -16.60
N ALA A 171 -19.75 14.25 -17.69
CA ALA A 171 -19.67 12.79 -17.67
C ALA A 171 -18.24 12.30 -17.92
N GLY A 172 -18.05 10.98 -17.89
CA GLY A 172 -16.76 10.34 -18.14
C GLY A 172 -15.88 10.24 -16.90
N MET A 173 -16.44 10.34 -15.69
CA MET A 173 -15.70 10.14 -14.45
C MET A 173 -15.00 8.77 -14.43
N PRO A 174 -13.85 8.65 -13.74
CA PRO A 174 -13.00 7.46 -13.78
C PRO A 174 -13.68 6.19 -13.22
N PHE A 175 -14.59 6.37 -12.27
CA PHE A 175 -15.32 5.29 -11.62
C PHE A 175 -16.80 5.62 -11.53
N THR A 176 -17.63 4.57 -11.51
CA THR A 176 -19.08 4.72 -11.28
C THR A 176 -19.34 4.92 -9.78
N ALA A 177 -20.20 5.84 -9.44
CA ALA A 177 -20.63 6.06 -8.07
C ALA A 177 -21.40 4.84 -7.54
N SER A 178 -21.14 4.48 -6.27
CA SER A 178 -21.75 3.33 -5.62
C SER A 178 -23.27 3.38 -5.61
N PRO A 179 -23.95 2.25 -5.88
CA PRO A 179 -25.40 2.15 -5.75
C PRO A 179 -25.88 2.22 -4.29
N ASN A 180 -25.01 1.93 -3.34
CA ASN A 180 -25.36 1.81 -1.93
C ASN A 180 -25.02 3.07 -1.11
N SER A 181 -24.49 4.09 -1.75
CA SER A 181 -24.20 5.33 -1.03
C SER A 181 -25.50 6.10 -0.77
N VAL A 182 -25.70 6.48 0.46
CA VAL A 182 -26.89 7.23 0.90
C VAL A 182 -26.88 8.59 0.21
N THR A 183 -27.93 8.85 -0.53
CA THR A 183 -28.38 10.11 -1.11
C THR A 183 -27.41 11.29 -1.18
N GLY A 184 -27.20 11.82 -2.36
CA GLY A 184 -26.54 13.11 -2.54
C GLY A 184 -25.03 13.05 -2.39
N ASN A 185 -24.44 12.11 -3.04
CA ASN A 185 -23.02 11.90 -3.02
C ASN A 185 -22.31 12.94 -3.81
N CYS A 186 -21.66 13.77 -3.14
CA CYS A 186 -20.77 14.79 -3.61
C CYS A 186 -21.40 16.10 -4.05
N SER A 187 -21.14 17.04 -3.22
CA SER A 187 -21.22 18.45 -3.62
C SER A 187 -19.96 18.76 -4.43
N VAL A 188 -20.12 19.29 -5.61
CA VAL A 188 -19.05 20.01 -6.30
C VAL A 188 -18.95 21.38 -5.63
N TYR A 189 -17.86 21.63 -4.94
CA TYR A 189 -17.60 22.90 -4.30
C TYR A 189 -16.64 23.73 -5.16
N GLY A 190 -16.92 25.04 -5.27
CA GLY A 190 -16.01 25.98 -5.92
C GLY A 190 -16.07 25.98 -7.43
N GLY A 191 -17.29 25.86 -8.00
CA GLY A 191 -17.47 26.09 -9.41
C GLY A 191 -17.26 27.55 -9.79
N TYR A 192 -16.32 27.82 -10.70
CA TYR A 192 -16.22 29.11 -11.39
C TYR A 192 -16.90 28.97 -12.73
N SER A 193 -17.79 29.90 -13.04
CA SER A 193 -18.44 29.99 -14.34
C SER A 193 -18.34 31.42 -14.87
N THR A 194 -18.10 31.57 -16.17
CA THR A 194 -18.14 32.88 -16.84
C THR A 194 -19.54 33.44 -16.93
N SER A 195 -20.57 32.68 -16.56
CA SER A 195 -22.00 33.09 -16.64
C SER A 195 -22.63 33.60 -15.34
N ASN A 196 -21.83 33.91 -14.30
CA ASN A 196 -22.27 34.58 -13.05
C ASN A 196 -23.39 33.87 -12.26
N ALA A 197 -23.44 32.55 -12.26
CA ALA A 197 -24.47 31.80 -11.52
C ALA A 197 -23.89 31.06 -10.32
N ASP A 198 -24.62 31.07 -9.21
CA ASP A 198 -24.34 30.21 -8.07
C ASP A 198 -24.59 28.75 -8.49
N LEU A 199 -23.51 28.02 -8.72
CA LEU A 199 -23.52 26.67 -9.23
C LEU A 199 -23.22 25.66 -8.15
N TRP A 200 -23.92 24.59 -8.21
CA TRP A 200 -23.62 23.38 -7.46
C TRP A 200 -23.76 22.16 -8.34
N GLY A 201 -23.07 21.10 -7.99
CA GLY A 201 -23.13 19.82 -8.69
C GLY A 201 -23.42 18.69 -7.73
N HIS A 202 -24.02 17.63 -8.22
CA HIS A 202 -24.14 16.38 -7.49
C HIS A 202 -23.86 15.17 -8.38
N ILE A 203 -23.51 14.08 -7.76
CA ILE A 203 -23.30 12.80 -8.43
C ILE A 203 -24.35 11.83 -7.92
N ASN A 204 -25.15 11.28 -8.82
CA ASN A 204 -26.15 10.28 -8.48
C ASN A 204 -25.53 8.91 -8.28
N GLN A 205 -26.23 8.04 -7.56
CA GLN A 205 -25.93 6.62 -7.50
C GLN A 205 -25.90 6.01 -8.90
N ASN A 206 -25.01 5.02 -9.09
CA ASN A 206 -24.82 4.35 -10.38
C ASN A 206 -24.46 5.28 -11.55
N SER A 207 -23.94 6.47 -11.25
CA SER A 207 -23.58 7.47 -12.25
C SER A 207 -22.07 7.64 -12.34
N ASN A 208 -21.59 7.92 -13.54
CA ASN A 208 -20.24 8.39 -13.81
C ASN A 208 -20.25 9.85 -14.33
N ALA A 209 -21.24 10.63 -13.89
CA ALA A 209 -21.42 12.00 -14.31
C ALA A 209 -21.81 12.91 -13.13
N ILE A 210 -21.35 14.15 -13.20
CA ILE A 210 -21.71 15.24 -12.31
C ILE A 210 -22.86 16.01 -12.93
N GLY A 211 -24.01 16.05 -12.26
CA GLY A 211 -25.13 16.92 -12.62
C GLY A 211 -24.86 18.34 -12.15
N MET A 212 -24.98 19.33 -13.02
CA MET A 212 -24.75 20.74 -12.71
C MET A 212 -26.07 21.53 -12.62
N PHE A 213 -26.22 22.33 -11.57
CA PHE A 213 -27.46 23.03 -11.24
C PHE A 213 -27.23 24.48 -10.87
N VAL A 214 -28.22 25.31 -11.17
CA VAL A 214 -28.35 26.70 -10.68
C VAL A 214 -29.63 26.78 -9.84
N GLY A 215 -29.48 27.02 -8.57
CA GLY A 215 -30.63 26.92 -7.65
C GLY A 215 -31.23 25.49 -7.69
N SER A 216 -32.52 25.37 -7.99
CA SER A 216 -33.22 24.08 -8.12
C SER A 216 -33.34 23.59 -9.57
N SER A 217 -32.79 24.29 -10.54
CA SER A 217 -32.93 24.01 -11.98
C SER A 217 -31.62 23.47 -12.58
N SER A 218 -31.72 22.48 -13.47
CA SER A 218 -30.60 22.03 -14.27
C SER A 218 -30.11 23.16 -15.18
N HIS A 219 -28.79 23.25 -15.33
CA HIS A 219 -28.16 24.33 -16.09
C HIS A 219 -27.37 23.79 -17.28
N THR A 220 -27.58 24.42 -18.45
CA THR A 220 -26.81 24.10 -19.64
C THR A 220 -25.43 24.70 -19.54
N LEU A 221 -24.41 23.87 -19.72
CA LEU A 221 -23.02 24.28 -19.64
C LEU A 221 -22.64 25.12 -20.85
N ASN A 222 -22.30 26.39 -20.61
CA ASN A 222 -21.75 27.31 -21.60
C ASN A 222 -20.62 28.10 -20.95
N GLY A 223 -19.46 28.16 -21.60
CA GLY A 223 -18.27 28.81 -21.04
C GLY A 223 -17.30 27.86 -20.34
N ARG A 224 -16.50 28.39 -19.43
CA ARG A 224 -15.51 27.63 -18.66
C ARG A 224 -16.03 27.27 -17.28
N TRP A 225 -15.77 26.03 -16.88
CA TRP A 225 -16.20 25.46 -15.61
C TRP A 225 -15.03 24.79 -14.90
N ILE A 226 -14.78 25.20 -13.67
CA ILE A 226 -13.77 24.63 -12.80
C ILE A 226 -14.46 24.12 -11.56
N GLY A 227 -14.20 22.89 -11.19
CA GLY A 227 -14.81 22.29 -10.01
C GLY A 227 -14.03 21.12 -9.46
N ALA A 228 -14.42 20.74 -8.27
CA ALA A 228 -13.91 19.57 -7.58
C ALA A 228 -15.00 18.94 -6.74
N GLY A 229 -14.90 17.64 -6.51
CA GLY A 229 -15.83 16.91 -5.67
C GLY A 229 -15.29 15.55 -5.28
N PHE A 230 -16.03 14.86 -4.42
CA PHE A 230 -15.70 13.49 -4.05
C PHE A 230 -16.96 12.64 -4.09
N TYR A 231 -16.80 11.35 -4.29
CA TYR A 231 -17.88 10.37 -4.27
C TYR A 231 -17.37 9.01 -3.81
N TYR A 232 -18.28 8.12 -3.50
CA TYR A 232 -17.95 6.75 -3.14
C TYR A 232 -18.17 5.82 -4.32
N THR A 233 -17.24 4.90 -4.55
CA THR A 233 -17.35 3.81 -5.52
C THR A 233 -17.47 2.47 -4.80
N GLU A 234 -17.77 1.39 -5.52
CA GLU A 234 -17.63 0.03 -5.03
C GLU A 234 -16.12 -0.33 -4.96
N GLN A 235 -15.78 -1.27 -4.04
CA GLN A 235 -14.46 -1.91 -4.02
C GLN A 235 -14.38 -2.97 -5.10
#